data_5817455cbed7bbd37fcb231969e956d8
#
_entry.id   5817455cbed7bbd37fcb231969e956d8
#
_cell.length_a   1.000
_cell.length_b   1.000
_cell.length_c   1.000
_cell.angle_alpha   90.00
_cell.angle_beta   90.00
_cell.angle_gamma   90.00
#
_symmetry.space_group_name_H-M   'P 1'
#
loop_
_entity.id
_entity.type
_entity.pdbx_description
1 polymer ?
#
loop_
_entity_poly.entity_id
_entity_poly.type
_entity_poly.pdbx_seq_one_letter_code
_entity_poly.pdbx_strand_id
1 'polypeptide(L)'
;EMWNQYYGMIKVANAALESLNNYAANSTNSAVLTTNKSYQGEVRILRAYAYWRLTQAFGPVTILSSNSQTDLTRSTVKSVYNYILSDLQYAMDNCPKVRPNEMEHVGAATAYTAEALAAKIYLNEGDYAKVEDLTNDIINSNKFHLYPDFYELFKIPGKLCDESLLECQC
;
A
#
# COMPACT_ATOMS: atom_id res chain seq x y z
N GLU A 1 4.22 1.07 -22.03
CA GLU A 1 3.40 -0.02 -21.45
C GLU A 1 3.30 0.15 -19.93
N MET A 2 4.41 0.08 -19.17
CA MET A 2 4.47 0.24 -17.71
C MET A 2 3.80 1.55 -17.19
N TRP A 3 4.07 2.69 -17.83
CA TRP A 3 3.45 3.97 -17.49
C TRP A 3 1.92 3.91 -17.49
N ASN A 4 1.34 3.40 -18.58
CA ASN A 4 -0.11 3.32 -18.72
C ASN A 4 -0.74 2.34 -17.74
N GLN A 5 -0.06 1.23 -17.43
CA GLN A 5 -0.53 0.24 -16.45
C GLN A 5 -0.64 0.85 -15.05
N TYR A 6 0.42 1.50 -14.56
CA TYR A 6 0.39 2.09 -13.21
C TYR A 6 -0.53 3.31 -13.11
N TYR A 7 -0.60 4.17 -14.14
CA TYR A 7 -1.61 5.24 -14.14
C TYR A 7 -3.04 4.70 -14.28
N GLY A 8 -3.25 3.60 -14.99
CA GLY A 8 -4.52 2.87 -14.98
C GLY A 8 -4.89 2.40 -13.57
N MET A 9 -3.95 1.79 -12.86
CA MET A 9 -4.13 1.36 -11.47
C MET A 9 -4.45 2.55 -10.53
N ILE A 10 -3.77 3.69 -10.68
CA ILE A 10 -4.05 4.92 -9.92
C ILE A 10 -5.47 5.43 -10.18
N LYS A 11 -5.92 5.44 -11.44
CA LYS A 11 -7.28 5.88 -11.79
C LYS A 11 -8.35 4.97 -11.19
N VAL A 12 -8.14 3.66 -11.21
CA VAL A 12 -9.05 2.69 -10.58
C VAL A 12 -9.07 2.90 -9.06
N ALA A 13 -7.91 3.10 -8.45
CA ALA A 13 -7.82 3.40 -7.01
C ALA A 13 -8.55 4.70 -6.64
N ASN A 14 -8.40 5.76 -7.42
CA ASN A 14 -9.12 7.03 -7.20
C ASN A 14 -10.64 6.83 -7.30
N ALA A 15 -11.14 6.10 -8.29
CA ALA A 15 -12.56 5.81 -8.42
C ALA A 15 -13.10 4.96 -7.26
N ALA A 16 -12.33 3.97 -6.81
CA ALA A 16 -12.68 3.16 -5.65
C ALA A 16 -12.75 4.00 -4.37
N LEU A 17 -11.77 4.87 -4.14
CA LEU A 17 -11.76 5.78 -2.98
C LEU A 17 -12.95 6.76 -3.01
N GLU A 18 -13.30 7.29 -4.17
CA GLU A 18 -14.49 8.15 -4.32
C GLU A 18 -15.77 7.38 -3.96
N SER A 19 -15.92 6.15 -4.44
CA SER A 19 -17.06 5.30 -4.13
C SER A 19 -17.16 4.95 -2.64
N LEU A 20 -16.01 4.59 -2.01
CA LEU A 20 -15.93 4.29 -0.58
C LEU A 20 -16.25 5.52 0.28
N ASN A 21 -15.77 6.71 -0.11
CA ASN A 21 -16.09 7.95 0.57
C ASN A 21 -17.57 8.30 0.49
N ASN A 22 -18.17 8.16 -0.70
CA ASN A 22 -19.60 8.39 -0.90
C ASN A 22 -20.45 7.41 -0.08
N TYR A 23 -20.05 6.15 -0.01
CA TYR A 23 -20.72 5.16 0.82
C TYR A 23 -20.62 5.50 2.31
N ALA A 24 -19.43 5.88 2.79
CA ALA A 24 -19.22 6.27 4.18
C ALA A 24 -20.05 7.51 4.58
N ALA A 25 -20.15 8.51 3.68
CA ALA A 25 -20.92 9.72 3.93
C ALA A 25 -22.42 9.46 4.13
N ASN A 26 -22.93 8.34 3.60
CA ASN A 26 -24.34 7.93 3.69
C ASN A 26 -24.60 6.85 4.75
N SER A 27 -23.61 6.47 5.56
CA SER A 27 -23.74 5.45 6.60
C SER A 27 -23.59 6.04 7.99
N THR A 28 -24.43 5.59 8.93
CA THR A 28 -24.31 5.91 10.36
C THR A 28 -23.86 4.70 11.19
N ASN A 29 -23.69 3.54 10.57
CA ASN A 29 -23.29 2.32 11.26
C ASN A 29 -21.77 2.30 11.48
N SER A 30 -21.35 2.35 12.74
CA SER A 30 -19.94 2.41 13.13
C SER A 30 -19.11 1.21 12.64
N ALA A 31 -19.66 -0.01 12.66
CA ALA A 31 -18.97 -1.21 12.18
C ALA A 31 -18.73 -1.11 10.66
N VAL A 32 -19.73 -0.68 9.90
CA VAL A 32 -19.60 -0.45 8.46
C VAL A 32 -18.55 0.62 8.16
N LEU A 33 -18.52 1.71 8.93
CA LEU A 33 -17.55 2.78 8.76
C LEU A 33 -16.12 2.29 9.07
N THR A 34 -15.94 1.43 10.07
CA THR A 34 -14.63 0.84 10.39
C THR A 34 -14.15 -0.06 9.25
N THR A 35 -14.98 -0.94 8.74
CA THR A 35 -14.66 -1.80 7.60
C THR A 35 -14.37 -0.98 6.33
N ASN A 36 -15.15 0.08 6.08
CA ASN A 36 -14.92 0.99 4.96
C ASN A 36 -13.54 1.67 5.04
N LYS A 37 -13.11 2.09 6.24
CA LYS A 37 -11.77 2.67 6.43
C LYS A 37 -10.66 1.65 6.12
N SER A 38 -10.84 0.39 6.51
CA SER A 38 -9.90 -0.68 6.15
C SER A 38 -9.80 -0.85 4.63
N TYR A 39 -10.92 -0.92 3.91
CA TYR A 39 -10.93 -1.00 2.45
C TYR A 39 -10.28 0.23 1.79
N GLN A 40 -10.54 1.43 2.32
CA GLN A 40 -9.83 2.62 1.85
C GLN A 40 -8.30 2.51 2.07
N GLY A 41 -7.86 1.93 3.18
CA GLY A 41 -6.45 1.67 3.45
C GLY A 41 -5.83 0.73 2.43
N GLU A 42 -6.48 -0.39 2.12
CA GLU A 42 -6.02 -1.34 1.10
C GLU A 42 -5.87 -0.67 -0.28
N VAL A 43 -6.88 0.09 -0.72
CA VAL A 43 -6.83 0.82 -1.99
C VAL A 43 -5.70 1.84 -2.00
N ARG A 44 -5.44 2.53 -0.89
CA ARG A 44 -4.34 3.49 -0.75
C ARG A 44 -2.97 2.82 -0.82
N ILE A 45 -2.79 1.64 -0.24
CA ILE A 45 -1.55 0.86 -0.38
C ILE A 45 -1.26 0.56 -1.85
N LEU A 46 -2.27 0.12 -2.60
CA LEU A 46 -2.12 -0.18 -4.03
C LEU A 46 -1.80 1.08 -4.85
N ARG A 47 -2.44 2.22 -4.54
CA ARG A 47 -2.13 3.50 -5.17
C ARG A 47 -0.71 3.97 -4.84
N ALA A 48 -0.30 3.86 -3.59
CA ALA A 48 1.05 4.16 -3.13
C ALA A 48 2.10 3.30 -3.85
N TYR A 49 1.85 2.00 -3.98
CA TYR A 49 2.71 1.09 -4.72
C TYR A 49 2.85 1.50 -6.20
N ALA A 50 1.75 1.85 -6.85
CA ALA A 50 1.78 2.30 -8.25
C ALA A 50 2.63 3.56 -8.43
N TYR A 51 2.48 4.57 -7.55
CA TYR A 51 3.31 5.77 -7.56
C TYR A 51 4.78 5.48 -7.26
N TRP A 52 5.06 4.60 -6.31
CA TRP A 52 6.43 4.20 -6.01
C TRP A 52 7.10 3.57 -7.24
N ARG A 53 6.43 2.64 -7.93
CA ARG A 53 6.94 2.03 -9.15
C ARG A 53 7.16 3.04 -10.28
N LEU A 54 6.23 3.97 -10.48
CA LEU A 54 6.37 5.05 -11.44
C LEU A 54 7.56 5.94 -11.12
N THR A 55 7.73 6.33 -9.86
CA THR A 55 8.81 7.22 -9.44
C THR A 55 10.18 6.56 -9.58
N GLN A 56 10.28 5.25 -9.29
CA GLN A 56 11.53 4.50 -9.49
C GLN A 56 11.93 4.41 -10.97
N ALA A 57 10.95 4.26 -11.88
CA ALA A 57 11.23 4.10 -13.30
C ALA A 57 11.40 5.43 -14.05
N PHE A 58 10.67 6.48 -13.64
CA PHE A 58 10.54 7.73 -14.42
C PHE A 58 10.95 8.99 -13.64
N GLY A 59 11.26 8.89 -12.36
CA GLY A 59 11.58 10.02 -11.49
C GLY A 59 10.33 10.87 -11.21
N PRO A 60 10.36 12.21 -11.47
CA PRO A 60 9.22 13.09 -11.27
C PRO A 60 8.01 12.69 -12.13
N VAL A 61 6.85 12.52 -11.51
CA VAL A 61 5.59 12.13 -12.17
C VAL A 61 4.44 13.02 -11.73
N THR A 62 3.33 13.01 -12.47
CA THR A 62 2.13 13.77 -12.11
C THR A 62 1.35 13.06 -11.00
N ILE A 63 1.02 13.77 -9.93
CA ILE A 63 0.10 13.28 -8.91
C ILE A 63 -1.33 13.53 -9.39
N LEU A 64 -2.12 12.47 -9.53
CA LEU A 64 -3.56 12.53 -9.80
C LEU A 64 -4.30 12.26 -8.50
N SER A 65 -4.77 13.32 -7.83
CA SER A 65 -5.56 13.21 -6.61
C SER A 65 -7.03 12.81 -6.89
N SER A 66 -7.50 13.07 -8.10
CA SER A 66 -8.81 12.65 -8.60
C SER A 66 -8.76 12.36 -10.11
N ASN A 67 -9.76 11.63 -10.59
CA ASN A 67 -9.88 11.33 -12.04
C ASN A 67 -10.38 12.52 -12.87
N SER A 68 -10.94 13.54 -12.23
CA SER A 68 -11.40 14.78 -12.86
C SER A 68 -10.34 15.88 -12.90
N GLN A 69 -9.13 15.62 -12.38
CA GLN A 69 -8.05 16.60 -12.36
C GLN A 69 -7.60 16.98 -13.77
N THR A 70 -7.54 18.27 -14.04
CA THR A 70 -7.12 18.84 -15.34
C THR A 70 -5.68 19.33 -15.35
N ASP A 71 -5.13 19.69 -14.18
CA ASP A 71 -3.72 20.03 -14.07
C ASP A 71 -2.87 18.75 -14.02
N LEU A 72 -2.12 18.55 -15.09
CA LEU A 72 -1.23 17.40 -15.27
C LEU A 72 0.25 17.78 -15.09
N THR A 73 0.52 18.86 -14.38
CA THR A 73 1.90 19.30 -14.09
C THR A 73 2.65 18.22 -13.32
N ARG A 74 3.89 18.01 -13.70
CA ARG A 74 4.77 17.01 -13.08
C ARG A 74 5.18 17.46 -11.68
N SER A 75 4.99 16.60 -10.70
CA SER A 75 5.40 16.83 -9.31
C SER A 75 6.84 16.37 -9.08
N THR A 76 7.54 16.98 -8.12
CA THR A 76 8.88 16.54 -7.74
C THR A 76 8.84 15.14 -7.10
N VAL A 77 9.94 14.39 -7.15
CA VAL A 77 10.07 13.08 -6.47
C VAL A 77 9.70 13.20 -4.99
N LYS A 78 10.18 14.25 -4.30
CA LYS A 78 9.86 14.50 -2.89
C LYS A 78 8.36 14.68 -2.67
N SER A 79 7.67 15.43 -3.53
CA SER A 79 6.22 15.62 -3.44
C SER A 79 5.47 14.29 -3.66
N VAL A 80 5.94 13.46 -4.60
CA VAL A 80 5.36 12.13 -4.83
C VAL A 80 5.58 11.22 -3.61
N TYR A 81 6.78 11.21 -3.02
CA TYR A 81 7.05 10.44 -1.80
C TYR A 81 6.19 10.89 -0.62
N ASN A 82 6.01 12.21 -0.42
CA ASN A 82 5.11 12.71 0.62
C ASN A 82 3.66 12.25 0.38
N TYR A 83 3.20 12.21 -0.87
CA TYR A 83 1.87 11.72 -1.22
C TYR A 83 1.74 10.21 -0.95
N ILE A 84 2.73 9.41 -1.35
CA ILE A 84 2.81 7.99 -1.04
C ILE A 84 2.75 7.76 0.48
N LEU A 85 3.59 8.47 1.24
CA LEU A 85 3.65 8.32 2.70
C LEU A 85 2.33 8.72 3.38
N SER A 86 1.59 9.71 2.86
CA SER A 86 0.27 10.04 3.39
C SER A 86 -0.76 8.94 3.17
N ASP A 87 -0.74 8.26 2.03
CA ASP A 87 -1.58 7.10 1.75
C ASP A 87 -1.22 5.92 2.66
N LEU A 88 0.08 5.66 2.83
CA LEU A 88 0.56 4.57 3.67
C LEU A 88 0.27 4.83 5.16
N GLN A 89 0.39 6.09 5.63
CA GLN A 89 0.03 6.45 7.00
C GLN A 89 -1.45 6.17 7.27
N TYR A 90 -2.33 6.59 6.35
CA TYR A 90 -3.76 6.26 6.48
C TYR A 90 -3.99 4.75 6.58
N ALA A 91 -3.27 3.96 5.79
CA ALA A 91 -3.39 2.50 5.81
C ALA A 91 -2.87 1.89 7.12
N MET A 92 -1.74 2.37 7.64
CA MET A 92 -1.20 1.94 8.95
C MET A 92 -2.19 2.20 10.08
N ASP A 93 -2.94 3.32 10.02
CA ASP A 93 -3.90 3.71 11.05
C ASP A 93 -5.24 2.97 10.96
N ASN A 94 -5.61 2.42 9.80
CA ASN A 94 -6.95 1.91 9.55
C ASN A 94 -7.03 0.46 9.06
N CYS A 95 -5.93 -0.12 8.54
CA CYS A 95 -5.91 -1.54 8.16
C CYS A 95 -5.59 -2.43 9.38
N PRO A 96 -6.04 -3.69 9.37
CA PRO A 96 -5.67 -4.64 10.42
C PRO A 96 -4.17 -4.92 10.47
N LYS A 97 -3.61 -5.03 11.69
CA LYS A 97 -2.24 -5.50 11.94
C LYS A 97 -2.20 -7.03 12.00
N VAL A 98 -2.43 -7.66 10.87
CA VAL A 98 -2.46 -9.11 10.67
C VAL A 98 -1.64 -9.48 9.44
N ARG A 99 -1.38 -10.76 9.24
CA ARG A 99 -0.75 -11.24 8.00
C ARG A 99 -1.77 -11.25 6.85
N PRO A 100 -1.34 -11.15 5.58
CA PRO A 100 -2.24 -11.20 4.42
C PRO A 100 -3.12 -12.47 4.36
N ASN A 101 -2.62 -13.61 4.85
CA ASN A 101 -3.38 -14.86 4.90
C ASN A 101 -4.42 -14.91 6.04
N GLU A 102 -4.35 -13.99 7.01
CA GLU A 102 -5.31 -13.84 8.11
C GLU A 102 -6.45 -12.86 7.78
N MET A 103 -6.39 -12.19 6.63
CA MET A 103 -7.43 -11.27 6.20
C MET A 103 -8.70 -12.02 5.76
N GLU A 104 -9.88 -11.39 5.91
CA GLU A 104 -11.16 -11.92 5.41
C GLU A 104 -11.07 -12.21 3.90
N HIS A 105 -10.50 -11.29 3.15
CA HIS A 105 -10.10 -11.51 1.76
C HIS A 105 -8.62 -11.90 1.73
N VAL A 106 -8.36 -13.20 1.72
CA VAL A 106 -7.02 -13.77 1.79
C VAL A 106 -6.10 -13.16 0.73
N GLY A 107 -4.96 -12.64 1.18
CA GLY A 107 -3.98 -11.95 0.33
C GLY A 107 -4.18 -10.43 0.23
N ALA A 108 -5.20 -9.86 0.89
CA ALA A 108 -5.40 -8.42 0.95
C ALA A 108 -4.22 -7.72 1.66
N ALA A 109 -3.98 -6.46 1.29
CA ALA A 109 -2.92 -5.67 1.90
C ALA A 109 -3.28 -5.24 3.33
N THR A 110 -2.29 -5.25 4.22
CA THR A 110 -2.46 -5.04 5.66
C THR A 110 -1.68 -3.80 6.14
N ALA A 111 -1.81 -3.43 7.42
CA ALA A 111 -1.00 -2.38 8.00
C ALA A 111 0.51 -2.69 7.88
N TYR A 112 0.91 -3.95 8.07
CA TYR A 112 2.31 -4.35 7.89
C TYR A 112 2.80 -4.23 6.44
N THR A 113 1.92 -4.42 5.46
CA THR A 113 2.23 -4.13 4.04
C THR A 113 2.55 -2.64 3.86
N ALA A 114 1.76 -1.76 4.49
CA ALA A 114 1.97 -0.31 4.44
C ALA A 114 3.28 0.09 5.13
N GLU A 115 3.58 -0.48 6.31
CA GLU A 115 4.83 -0.25 7.05
C GLU A 115 6.06 -0.65 6.22
N ALA A 116 6.04 -1.82 5.60
CA ALA A 116 7.13 -2.31 4.77
C ALA A 116 7.36 -1.43 3.53
N LEU A 117 6.29 -0.96 2.89
CA LEU A 117 6.41 -0.06 1.75
C LEU A 117 6.89 1.33 2.17
N ALA A 118 6.42 1.85 3.31
CA ALA A 118 6.88 3.12 3.88
C ALA A 118 8.37 3.05 4.24
N ALA A 119 8.84 1.95 4.84
CA ALA A 119 10.24 1.73 5.14
C ALA A 119 11.12 1.81 3.87
N LYS A 120 10.65 1.25 2.74
CA LYS A 120 11.36 1.37 1.44
C LYS A 120 11.45 2.83 0.95
N ILE A 121 10.40 3.63 1.15
CA ILE A 121 10.40 5.05 0.79
C ILE A 121 11.38 5.82 1.67
N TYR A 122 11.32 5.65 2.99
CA TYR A 122 12.24 6.30 3.93
C TYR A 122 13.70 5.89 3.69
N LEU A 123 13.94 4.62 3.30
CA LEU A 123 15.28 4.17 2.92
C LEU A 123 15.81 4.97 1.71
N ASN A 124 14.97 5.20 0.70
CA ASN A 124 15.35 6.01 -0.46
C ASN A 124 15.58 7.49 -0.11
N GLU A 125 14.95 7.99 0.96
CA GLU A 125 15.14 9.35 1.47
C GLU A 125 16.32 9.47 2.44
N GLY A 126 16.91 8.36 2.89
CA GLY A 126 17.99 8.32 3.87
C GLY A 126 17.53 8.53 5.32
N ASP A 127 16.22 8.42 5.61
CA ASP A 127 15.66 8.49 6.97
C ASP A 127 15.71 7.11 7.64
N TYR A 128 16.93 6.73 8.05
CA TYR A 128 17.17 5.41 8.64
C TYR A 128 16.47 5.20 9.98
N ALA A 129 16.19 6.27 10.74
CA ALA A 129 15.46 6.16 12.00
C ALA A 129 14.03 5.67 11.76
N LYS A 130 13.34 6.23 10.74
CA LYS A 130 12.01 5.76 10.34
C LYS A 130 12.02 4.35 9.76
N VAL A 131 13.07 3.98 9.04
CA VAL A 131 13.24 2.60 8.56
C VAL A 131 13.33 1.64 9.73
N GLU A 132 14.17 1.94 10.73
CA GLU A 132 14.34 1.12 11.93
C GLU A 132 13.04 0.99 12.72
N ASP A 133 12.34 2.08 12.97
CA ASP A 133 11.05 2.08 13.68
C ASP A 133 10.03 1.13 13.03
N LEU A 134 9.79 1.30 11.72
CA LEU A 134 8.79 0.53 10.97
C LEU A 134 9.17 -0.94 10.82
N THR A 135 10.46 -1.23 10.54
CA THR A 135 10.91 -2.62 10.41
C THR A 135 10.92 -3.35 11.75
N ASN A 136 11.25 -2.66 12.84
CA ASN A 136 11.18 -3.23 14.19
C ASN A 136 9.73 -3.54 14.60
N ASP A 137 8.74 -2.73 14.21
CA ASP A 137 7.34 -3.03 14.49
C ASP A 137 6.91 -4.34 13.82
N ILE A 138 7.28 -4.54 12.54
CA ILE A 138 7.03 -5.79 11.81
C ILE A 138 7.73 -6.98 12.48
N ILE A 139 9.04 -6.87 12.78
CA ILE A 139 9.85 -7.95 13.35
C ILE A 139 9.34 -8.32 14.74
N ASN A 140 9.10 -7.32 15.61
CA ASN A 140 8.65 -7.54 16.99
C ASN A 140 7.20 -8.02 17.09
N SER A 141 6.43 -7.94 16.00
CA SER A 141 5.10 -8.55 15.94
C SER A 141 5.13 -10.08 16.07
N ASN A 142 6.28 -10.70 15.79
CA ASN A 142 6.48 -12.16 15.70
C ASN A 142 5.48 -12.88 14.77
N LYS A 143 4.91 -12.14 13.81
CA LYS A 143 3.96 -12.69 12.83
C LYS A 143 4.65 -13.16 11.55
N PHE A 144 5.84 -12.64 11.28
CA PHE A 144 6.58 -12.89 10.04
C PHE A 144 7.90 -13.60 10.35
N HIS A 145 8.21 -14.64 9.57
CA HIS A 145 9.43 -15.42 9.70
C HIS A 145 9.98 -15.72 8.31
N LEU A 146 11.30 -15.75 8.17
CA LEU A 146 11.94 -16.16 6.92
C LEU A 146 11.53 -17.58 6.56
N TYR A 147 11.19 -17.80 5.29
CA TYR A 147 10.81 -19.12 4.80
C TYR A 147 12.06 -20.04 4.81
N PRO A 148 11.97 -21.26 5.35
CA PRO A 148 13.15 -22.10 5.60
C PRO A 148 13.93 -22.48 4.33
N ASP A 149 13.22 -22.65 3.21
CA ASP A 149 13.83 -23.04 1.94
C ASP A 149 13.60 -21.94 0.90
N PHE A 150 14.67 -21.20 0.56
CA PHE A 150 14.63 -20.11 -0.41
C PHE A 150 14.15 -20.55 -1.79
N TYR A 151 14.42 -21.79 -2.20
CA TYR A 151 13.98 -22.30 -3.50
C TYR A 151 12.47 -22.60 -3.53
N GLU A 152 11.93 -23.13 -2.44
CA GLU A 152 10.49 -23.42 -2.31
C GLU A 152 9.66 -22.15 -2.09
N LEU A 153 10.27 -21.05 -1.61
CA LEU A 153 9.61 -19.75 -1.42
C LEU A 153 8.90 -19.26 -2.70
N PHE A 154 9.50 -19.49 -3.87
CA PHE A 154 8.96 -19.03 -5.16
C PHE A 154 8.07 -20.06 -5.86
N LYS A 155 7.68 -21.11 -5.16
CA LYS A 155 6.76 -22.14 -5.65
C LYS A 155 5.42 -22.09 -4.92
N ILE A 156 4.48 -22.96 -5.32
CA ILE A 156 3.16 -23.07 -4.71
C ILE A 156 3.20 -23.18 -3.18
N PRO A 157 4.09 -24.00 -2.54
CA PRO A 157 4.18 -24.07 -1.08
C PRO A 157 4.56 -22.75 -0.39
N GLY A 158 5.29 -21.85 -1.07
CA GLY A 158 5.68 -20.54 -0.56
C GLY A 158 4.59 -19.48 -0.67
N LYS A 159 3.46 -19.78 -1.32
CA LYS A 159 2.36 -18.83 -1.50
C LYS A 159 1.76 -18.41 -0.16
N LEU A 160 1.71 -17.09 0.10
CA LEU A 160 1.24 -16.49 1.34
C LEU A 160 1.89 -17.10 2.60
N CYS A 161 3.16 -17.50 2.46
CA CYS A 161 3.94 -18.05 3.58
C CYS A 161 4.22 -16.98 4.65
N ASP A 162 4.90 -17.38 5.72
CA ASP A 162 5.18 -16.52 6.86
C ASP A 162 6.14 -15.36 6.55
N GLU A 163 6.81 -15.36 5.41
CA GLU A 163 7.66 -14.25 4.94
C GLU A 163 6.87 -13.21 4.12
N SER A 164 5.69 -13.58 3.62
CA SER A 164 4.95 -12.75 2.66
C SER A 164 4.25 -11.57 3.30
N LEU A 165 4.60 -10.34 2.88
CA LEU A 165 3.94 -9.09 3.26
C LEU A 165 2.95 -8.59 2.20
N LEU A 166 3.16 -8.92 0.94
CA LEU A 166 2.29 -8.63 -0.19
C LEU A 166 2.66 -9.52 -1.37
N GLU A 167 1.68 -10.17 -1.97
CA GLU A 167 1.86 -10.98 -3.17
C GLU A 167 0.87 -10.58 -4.25
N CYS A 168 1.32 -10.62 -5.50
CA CYS A 168 0.43 -10.60 -6.65
C CYS A 168 0.06 -12.05 -6.99
N GLN A 169 -1.20 -12.40 -6.78
CA GLN A 169 -1.70 -13.74 -7.06
C GLN A 169 -2.04 -13.85 -8.55
N CYS A 170 -1.30 -14.68 -9.30
CA CYS A 170 -1.48 -14.95 -10.73
C CYS A 170 -1.98 -16.37 -10.98
#